data_ce605d18671f01d8fd960e0a5459ff9b
#
_entry.id   ce605d18671f01d8fd960e0a5459ff9b
#
_cell.length_a   1.000
_cell.length_b   1.000
_cell.length_c   1.000
_cell.angle_alpha   90.00
_cell.angle_beta   90.00
_cell.angle_gamma   90.00
#
_symmetry.space_group_name_H-M   'P 1'
#
loop_
_entity.id
_entity.type
_entity.pdbx_description
1 polymer ?
#
loop_
_entity_poly.entity_id
_entity_poly.type
_entity_poly.pdbx_seq_one_letter_code
_entity_poly.pdbx_strand_id
1 'polypeptide(L)'
;MKKILFIIGSLRTKSFNRQVANVAKDMIGNRAEVQELDYSDLPLLNQDIEQPEPAAVARVRKQIAEADGLWIFTPEYNMSYPGHLKNLLDWMSRPVKLMDYGTPTCINGKRVAISGAGGKAATADCRKKLTELLTFMKAEVLPEQVGIAVPGEAWGTDVLVLTDEQKAELKALADKLM
;
A
#
# COMPACT_ATOMS: atom_id res chain seq x y z
N MET A 1 18.66 10.48 -2.40
CA MET A 1 17.57 10.09 -3.33
C MET A 1 16.39 9.68 -2.46
N LYS A 2 15.16 10.10 -2.78
CA LYS A 2 13.97 9.69 -2.00
C LYS A 2 13.77 8.18 -2.07
N LYS A 3 13.28 7.60 -0.97
CA LYS A 3 12.91 6.19 -0.87
C LYS A 3 11.40 6.05 -0.89
N ILE A 4 10.86 5.36 -1.88
CA ILE A 4 9.43 5.08 -2.00
C ILE A 4 9.20 3.60 -1.73
N LEU A 5 8.37 3.30 -0.74
CA LEU A 5 8.04 1.94 -0.37
C LEU A 5 6.69 1.54 -0.98
N PHE A 6 6.71 0.52 -1.83
CA PHE A 6 5.53 -0.06 -2.44
C PHE A 6 4.93 -1.15 -1.54
N ILE A 7 3.64 -1.06 -1.30
CA ILE A 7 2.88 -2.02 -0.49
C ILE A 7 1.83 -2.68 -1.39
N ILE A 8 2.02 -3.96 -1.70
CA ILE A 8 1.13 -4.69 -2.59
C ILE A 8 0.07 -5.41 -1.76
N GLY A 9 -1.18 -4.95 -1.86
CA GLY A 9 -2.32 -5.52 -1.14
C GLY A 9 -2.85 -6.82 -1.74
N SER A 10 -2.01 -7.64 -2.37
CA SER A 10 -2.41 -8.93 -2.93
C SER A 10 -1.26 -9.93 -2.84
N LEU A 11 -1.54 -11.09 -2.28
CA LEU A 11 -0.57 -12.20 -2.18
C LEU A 11 -0.50 -13.05 -3.44
N ARG A 12 -1.38 -12.82 -4.43
CA ARG A 12 -1.39 -13.59 -5.68
C ARG A 12 -0.15 -13.27 -6.51
N THR A 13 0.58 -14.28 -6.96
CA THR A 13 1.81 -14.14 -7.76
C THR A 13 1.59 -13.31 -9.03
N LYS A 14 0.49 -13.57 -9.75
CA LYS A 14 0.10 -12.84 -10.97
C LYS A 14 -0.89 -11.70 -10.67
N SER A 15 -0.73 -11.03 -9.54
CA SER A 15 -1.61 -9.95 -9.12
C SER A 15 -1.61 -8.79 -10.12
N PHE A 16 -2.79 -8.32 -10.53
CA PHE A 16 -2.92 -7.11 -11.33
C PHE A 16 -2.39 -5.88 -10.61
N ASN A 17 -2.55 -5.81 -9.30
CA ASN A 17 -2.00 -4.73 -8.48
C ASN A 17 -0.47 -4.71 -8.49
N ARG A 18 0.18 -5.88 -8.54
CA ARG A 18 1.63 -5.98 -8.76
C ARG A 18 2.03 -5.51 -10.15
N GLN A 19 1.24 -5.83 -11.19
CA GLN A 19 1.51 -5.36 -12.53
C GLN A 19 1.40 -3.84 -12.65
N VAL A 20 0.39 -3.23 -11.99
CA VAL A 20 0.28 -1.76 -11.89
C VAL A 20 1.48 -1.17 -11.15
N ALA A 21 1.90 -1.78 -10.04
CA ALA A 21 3.08 -1.35 -9.29
C ALA A 21 4.36 -1.39 -10.13
N ASN A 22 4.55 -2.44 -10.95
CA ASN A 22 5.70 -2.53 -11.86
C ASN A 22 5.70 -1.39 -12.88
N VAL A 23 4.55 -1.08 -13.48
CA VAL A 23 4.42 0.06 -14.40
C VAL A 23 4.75 1.38 -13.69
N ALA A 24 4.24 1.59 -12.47
CA ALA A 24 4.56 2.77 -11.68
C ALA A 24 6.06 2.85 -11.33
N LYS A 25 6.70 1.72 -11.02
CA LYS A 25 8.14 1.65 -10.76
C LYS A 25 8.96 2.05 -11.99
N ASP A 26 8.59 1.55 -13.17
CA ASP A 26 9.27 1.90 -14.43
C ASP A 26 9.13 3.41 -14.73
N MET A 27 7.97 3.99 -14.41
CA MET A 27 7.74 5.44 -14.57
C MET A 27 8.54 6.29 -13.59
N ILE A 28 8.76 5.82 -12.36
CA ILE A 28 9.64 6.49 -11.40
C ILE A 28 11.08 6.44 -11.90
N GLY A 29 11.51 5.29 -12.43
CA GLY A 29 12.85 5.10 -12.95
C GLY A 29 13.93 5.44 -11.91
N ASN A 30 14.92 6.21 -12.31
CA ASN A 30 16.04 6.61 -11.45
C ASN A 30 15.77 7.86 -10.60
N ARG A 31 14.53 8.37 -10.58
CA ARG A 31 14.18 9.59 -9.81
C ARG A 31 14.03 9.34 -8.32
N ALA A 32 13.72 8.10 -7.93
CA ALA A 32 13.65 7.65 -6.54
C ALA A 32 14.09 6.18 -6.43
N GLU A 33 14.51 5.78 -5.24
CA GLU A 33 14.71 4.37 -4.90
C GLU A 33 13.35 3.75 -4.58
N VAL A 34 12.94 2.73 -5.34
CA VAL A 34 11.69 2.01 -5.11
C VAL A 34 11.99 0.64 -4.51
N GLN A 35 11.47 0.40 -3.32
CA GLN A 35 11.50 -0.90 -2.65
C GLN A 35 10.09 -1.45 -2.51
N GLU A 36 9.93 -2.77 -2.55
CA GLU A 36 8.67 -3.45 -2.23
C GLU A 36 8.74 -3.99 -0.80
N LEU A 37 7.69 -3.72 -0.03
CA LEU A 37 7.56 -4.23 1.33
C LEU A 37 7.13 -5.70 1.31
N ASP A 38 7.97 -6.59 1.83
CA ASP A 38 7.54 -7.95 2.16
C ASP A 38 6.99 -7.98 3.59
N TYR A 39 5.71 -8.29 3.71
CA TYR A 39 5.00 -8.44 4.97
C TYR A 39 4.17 -9.72 5.05
N SER A 40 4.50 -10.69 4.19
CA SER A 40 3.81 -11.97 4.10
C SER A 40 3.98 -12.86 5.34
N ASP A 41 5.02 -12.62 6.12
CA ASP A 41 5.37 -13.32 7.35
C ASP A 41 4.86 -12.65 8.64
N LEU A 42 4.09 -11.57 8.52
CA LEU A 42 3.49 -10.94 9.69
C LEU A 42 2.48 -11.89 10.36
N PRO A 43 2.61 -12.17 11.66
CA PRO A 43 1.58 -12.90 12.37
C PRO A 43 0.28 -12.07 12.39
N LEU A 44 -0.86 -12.72 12.59
CA LEU A 44 -2.08 -11.98 12.90
C LEU A 44 -1.89 -11.20 14.19
N LEU A 45 -2.34 -9.93 14.19
CA LEU A 45 -2.25 -9.08 15.36
C LEU A 45 -2.88 -9.78 16.57
N ASN A 46 -2.07 -9.96 17.60
CA ASN A 46 -2.49 -10.48 18.88
C ASN A 46 -1.70 -9.76 19.98
N GLN A 47 -2.40 -9.18 20.95
CA GLN A 47 -1.79 -8.45 22.04
C GLN A 47 -0.90 -9.31 22.93
N ASP A 48 -1.15 -10.62 23.00
CA ASP A 48 -0.34 -11.56 23.80
C ASP A 48 1.09 -11.72 23.29
N ILE A 49 1.31 -11.36 22.00
CA ILE A 49 2.63 -11.46 21.35
C ILE A 49 3.22 -10.08 20.97
N GLU A 50 2.64 -8.99 21.45
CA GLU A 50 3.18 -7.64 21.17
C GLU A 50 4.55 -7.41 21.82
N GLN A 51 4.81 -8.09 22.94
CA GLN A 51 6.06 -7.93 23.66
C GLN A 51 6.63 -9.30 24.10
N PRO A 52 7.90 -9.60 23.72
CA PRO A 52 8.77 -8.79 22.86
C PRO A 52 8.24 -8.67 21.44
N GLU A 53 8.48 -7.52 20.78
CA GLU A 53 8.00 -7.29 19.43
C GLU A 53 8.50 -8.38 18.46
N PRO A 54 7.61 -9.03 17.67
CA PRO A 54 8.01 -10.01 16.69
C PRO A 54 9.00 -9.43 15.66
N ALA A 55 10.04 -10.19 15.29
CA ALA A 55 11.09 -9.71 14.39
C ALA A 55 10.55 -9.23 13.04
N ALA A 56 9.50 -9.91 12.49
CA ALA A 56 8.85 -9.48 11.27
C ALA A 56 8.18 -8.10 11.41
N VAL A 57 7.54 -7.83 12.56
CA VAL A 57 6.90 -6.55 12.86
C VAL A 57 7.95 -5.44 12.96
N ALA A 58 9.04 -5.68 13.71
CA ALA A 58 10.13 -4.73 13.86
C ALA A 58 10.78 -4.38 12.50
N ARG A 59 11.01 -5.39 11.64
CA ARG A 59 11.55 -5.22 10.29
C ARG A 59 10.65 -4.35 9.43
N VAL A 60 9.37 -4.67 9.36
CA VAL A 60 8.38 -3.94 8.57
C VAL A 60 8.23 -2.50 9.06
N ARG A 61 8.14 -2.30 10.37
CA ARG A 61 8.08 -0.98 11.01
C ARG A 61 9.30 -0.11 10.63
N LYS A 62 10.48 -0.70 10.66
CA LYS A 62 11.73 -0.02 10.27
C LYS A 62 11.69 0.41 8.82
N GLN A 63 11.30 -0.48 7.89
CA GLN A 63 11.22 -0.16 6.45
C GLN A 63 10.23 0.98 6.17
N ILE A 64 9.07 0.98 6.84
CA ILE A 64 8.09 2.06 6.73
C ILE A 64 8.65 3.37 7.31
N ALA A 65 9.32 3.31 8.47
CA ALA A 65 9.91 4.50 9.09
C ALA A 65 10.99 5.15 8.20
N GLU A 66 11.80 4.34 7.51
CA GLU A 66 12.89 4.80 6.63
C GLU A 66 12.42 5.31 5.26
N ALA A 67 11.18 5.02 4.87
CA ALA A 67 10.63 5.50 3.60
C ALA A 67 10.21 6.96 3.66
N ASP A 68 10.46 7.71 2.59
CA ASP A 68 9.99 9.10 2.43
C ASP A 68 8.53 9.17 1.97
N GLY A 69 8.05 8.12 1.31
CA GLY A 69 6.67 7.98 0.87
C GLY A 69 6.25 6.53 0.72
N LEU A 70 4.96 6.28 0.83
CA LEU A 70 4.36 4.97 0.66
C LEU A 70 3.44 4.98 -0.55
N TRP A 71 3.42 3.89 -1.33
CA TRP A 71 2.43 3.71 -2.37
C TRP A 71 1.76 2.36 -2.23
N ILE A 72 0.47 2.37 -1.92
CA ILE A 72 -0.33 1.18 -1.71
C ILE A 72 -1.07 0.82 -3.00
N PHE A 73 -0.88 -0.42 -3.47
CA PHE A 73 -1.57 -0.99 -4.62
C PHE A 73 -2.49 -2.11 -4.13
N THR A 74 -3.80 -1.87 -4.14
CA THR A 74 -4.75 -2.75 -3.47
C THR A 74 -5.86 -3.29 -4.37
N PRO A 75 -6.19 -4.59 -4.33
CA PRO A 75 -7.46 -5.07 -4.83
C PRO A 75 -8.59 -4.67 -3.88
N GLU A 76 -9.82 -4.88 -4.31
CA GLU A 76 -11.01 -4.74 -3.48
C GLU A 76 -11.60 -6.12 -3.19
N TYR A 77 -11.74 -6.47 -1.92
CA TYR A 77 -12.38 -7.68 -1.46
C TYR A 77 -13.59 -7.32 -0.61
N ASN A 78 -14.78 -7.68 -1.10
CA ASN A 78 -16.03 -7.41 -0.39
C ASN A 78 -16.18 -5.92 -0.01
N MET A 79 -15.97 -5.03 -0.99
CA MET A 79 -16.06 -3.57 -0.84
C MET A 79 -15.08 -3.01 0.22
N SER A 80 -13.94 -3.68 0.44
CA SER A 80 -12.95 -3.27 1.44
C SER A 80 -11.54 -3.69 1.02
N TYR A 81 -10.55 -3.28 1.80
CA TYR A 81 -9.16 -3.70 1.64
C TYR A 81 -8.95 -5.13 2.15
N PRO A 82 -7.95 -5.86 1.59
CA PRO A 82 -7.65 -7.24 1.96
C PRO A 82 -7.27 -7.40 3.44
N GLY A 83 -7.61 -8.55 4.02
CA GLY A 83 -7.36 -8.83 5.44
C GLY A 83 -5.88 -8.76 5.84
N HIS A 84 -4.96 -9.22 4.99
CA HIS A 84 -3.52 -9.13 5.27
C HIS A 84 -3.00 -7.69 5.22
N LEU A 85 -3.54 -6.82 4.35
CA LEU A 85 -3.24 -5.39 4.35
C LEU A 85 -3.78 -4.73 5.62
N LYS A 86 -4.98 -5.12 6.07
CA LYS A 86 -5.53 -4.66 7.35
C LYS A 86 -4.64 -5.07 8.52
N ASN A 87 -4.17 -6.33 8.53
CA ASN A 87 -3.26 -6.84 9.56
C ASN A 87 -1.94 -6.04 9.62
N LEU A 88 -1.35 -5.74 8.46
CA LEU A 88 -0.19 -4.85 8.38
C LEU A 88 -0.47 -3.51 9.06
N LEU A 89 -1.58 -2.85 8.70
CA LEU A 89 -1.91 -1.53 9.23
C LEU A 89 -2.24 -1.59 10.72
N ASP A 90 -2.86 -2.66 11.19
CA ASP A 90 -3.12 -2.89 12.62
C ASP A 90 -1.81 -2.97 13.42
N TRP A 91 -0.83 -3.76 12.95
CA TRP A 91 0.48 -3.80 13.57
C TRP A 91 1.18 -2.44 13.56
N MET A 92 1.09 -1.70 12.47
CA MET A 92 1.74 -0.38 12.33
C MET A 92 1.05 0.71 13.16
N SER A 93 -0.19 0.49 13.60
CA SER A 93 -0.90 1.40 14.51
C SER A 93 -0.52 1.23 15.99
N ARG A 94 0.14 0.12 16.33
CA ARG A 94 0.50 -0.18 17.74
C ARG A 94 1.73 0.58 18.19
N PRO A 95 1.79 1.02 19.46
CA PRO A 95 2.99 1.65 20.00
C PRO A 95 4.16 0.67 20.06
N VAL A 96 5.38 1.17 19.91
CA VAL A 96 6.61 0.35 20.02
C VAL A 96 6.84 -0.10 21.47
N LYS A 97 6.55 0.79 22.41
CA LYS A 97 6.60 0.48 23.85
C LYS A 97 5.19 0.31 24.36
N LEU A 98 4.97 -0.75 25.13
CA LEU A 98 3.67 -1.02 25.74
C LEU A 98 3.13 0.23 26.47
N MET A 99 1.88 0.59 26.22
CA MET A 99 1.17 1.74 26.79
C MET A 99 1.73 3.13 26.41
N ASP A 100 2.69 3.23 25.52
CA ASP A 100 3.19 4.51 25.02
C ASP A 100 2.39 4.99 23.77
N TYR A 101 1.20 5.51 24.01
CA TYR A 101 0.35 6.06 22.95
C TYR A 101 0.68 7.53 22.61
N GLY A 102 1.66 8.13 23.27
CA GLY A 102 2.13 9.49 23.00
C GLY A 102 3.15 9.59 21.88
N THR A 103 3.92 8.53 21.67
CA THR A 103 4.92 8.49 20.59
C THR A 103 4.26 8.24 19.24
N PRO A 104 4.57 9.07 18.20
CA PRO A 104 4.05 8.85 16.84
C PRO A 104 4.44 7.46 16.31
N THR A 105 3.51 6.81 15.60
CA THR A 105 3.77 5.56 14.91
C THR A 105 4.57 5.79 13.61
N CYS A 106 5.11 4.72 13.02
CA CYS A 106 5.87 4.82 11.78
C CYS A 106 5.05 5.31 10.57
N ILE A 107 3.71 5.25 10.65
CA ILE A 107 2.77 5.74 9.62
C ILE A 107 2.47 7.24 9.78
N ASN A 108 2.57 7.77 11.00
CA ASN A 108 2.23 9.16 11.28
C ASN A 108 3.06 10.12 10.40
N GLY A 109 2.39 11.05 9.70
CA GLY A 109 3.01 12.02 8.80
C GLY A 109 3.57 11.44 7.48
N LYS A 110 3.42 10.14 7.23
CA LYS A 110 3.86 9.56 5.94
C LYS A 110 2.95 10.00 4.81
N ARG A 111 3.53 10.49 3.71
CA ARG A 111 2.80 10.71 2.45
C ARG A 111 2.44 9.37 1.84
N VAL A 112 1.16 9.20 1.50
CA VAL A 112 0.64 7.93 1.00
C VAL A 112 -0.12 8.14 -0.30
N ALA A 113 0.31 7.49 -1.37
CA ALA A 113 -0.44 7.32 -2.60
C ALA A 113 -1.22 6.01 -2.56
N ILE A 114 -2.41 5.99 -3.16
CA ILE A 114 -3.24 4.79 -3.28
C ILE A 114 -3.60 4.57 -4.73
N SER A 115 -3.36 3.35 -5.21
CA SER A 115 -3.85 2.85 -6.50
C SER A 115 -4.51 1.49 -6.30
N GLY A 116 -5.45 1.14 -7.18
CA GLY A 116 -6.09 -0.15 -7.08
C GLY A 116 -6.56 -0.67 -8.43
N ALA A 117 -6.38 -1.98 -8.65
CA ALA A 117 -6.91 -2.69 -9.80
C ALA A 117 -7.88 -3.77 -9.34
N GLY A 118 -9.09 -3.80 -9.90
CA GLY A 118 -10.15 -4.71 -9.50
C GLY A 118 -11.30 -4.74 -10.50
N GLY A 119 -12.48 -5.10 -10.05
CA GLY A 119 -13.67 -5.20 -10.86
C GLY A 119 -14.15 -3.85 -11.43
N LYS A 120 -15.40 -3.78 -11.89
CA LYS A 120 -15.98 -2.60 -12.58
C LYS A 120 -15.89 -1.31 -11.75
N ALA A 121 -15.97 -1.39 -10.43
CA ALA A 121 -15.85 -0.24 -9.53
C ALA A 121 -14.41 0.28 -9.38
N ALA A 122 -13.43 -0.33 -10.06
CA ALA A 122 -12.02 0.08 -10.02
C ALA A 122 -11.51 0.31 -8.58
N THR A 123 -11.93 -0.54 -7.65
CA THR A 123 -11.59 -0.50 -6.21
C THR A 123 -12.02 0.78 -5.46
N ALA A 124 -13.07 1.45 -5.90
CA ALA A 124 -13.49 2.74 -5.34
C ALA A 124 -13.81 2.68 -3.83
N ASP A 125 -14.57 1.66 -3.40
CA ASP A 125 -14.95 1.51 -1.99
C ASP A 125 -13.74 1.15 -1.12
N CYS A 126 -12.87 0.28 -1.61
CA CYS A 126 -11.61 -0.05 -0.93
C CYS A 126 -10.74 1.19 -0.73
N ARG A 127 -10.51 1.97 -1.80
CA ARG A 127 -9.66 3.17 -1.74
C ARG A 127 -10.24 4.21 -0.77
N LYS A 128 -11.55 4.42 -0.78
CA LYS A 128 -12.23 5.30 0.17
C LYS A 128 -12.00 4.85 1.62
N LYS A 129 -12.29 3.60 1.94
CA LYS A 129 -12.12 3.05 3.30
C LYS A 129 -10.66 3.05 3.75
N LEU A 130 -9.74 2.79 2.82
CA LEU A 130 -8.31 2.84 3.12
C LEU A 130 -7.84 4.26 3.42
N THR A 131 -8.37 5.25 2.70
CA THR A 131 -8.13 6.67 2.98
C THR A 131 -8.60 7.04 4.38
N GLU A 132 -9.82 6.64 4.76
CA GLU A 132 -10.37 6.90 6.09
C GLU A 132 -9.49 6.29 7.19
N LEU A 133 -9.06 5.03 7.02
CA LEU A 133 -8.19 4.35 7.98
C LEU A 133 -6.81 5.02 8.09
N LEU A 134 -6.16 5.31 6.97
CA LEU A 134 -4.84 5.94 6.96
C LEU A 134 -4.88 7.36 7.54
N THR A 135 -5.94 8.12 7.25
CA THR A 135 -6.16 9.44 7.86
C THR A 135 -6.34 9.34 9.37
N PHE A 136 -7.11 8.36 9.85
CA PHE A 136 -7.21 8.07 11.29
C PHE A 136 -5.84 7.74 11.90
N MET A 137 -4.98 7.02 11.17
CA MET A 137 -3.59 6.72 11.58
C MET A 137 -2.65 7.93 11.42
N LYS A 138 -3.17 9.12 11.03
CA LYS A 138 -2.44 10.38 10.84
C LYS A 138 -1.42 10.32 9.70
N ALA A 139 -1.65 9.51 8.67
CA ALA A 139 -0.93 9.59 7.42
C ALA A 139 -1.42 10.78 6.56
N GLU A 140 -0.56 11.30 5.70
CA GLU A 140 -0.88 12.31 4.69
C GLU A 140 -1.27 11.63 3.39
N VAL A 141 -2.54 11.23 3.26
CA VAL A 141 -3.03 10.55 2.06
C VAL A 141 -3.21 11.56 0.94
N LEU A 142 -2.60 11.29 -0.23
CA LEU A 142 -2.78 12.12 -1.41
C LEU A 142 -4.25 12.07 -1.85
N PRO A 143 -4.87 13.23 -2.18
CA PRO A 143 -6.27 13.27 -2.60
C PRO A 143 -6.49 12.59 -3.95
N GLU A 144 -5.48 12.63 -4.83
CA GLU A 144 -5.53 11.95 -6.10
C GLU A 144 -5.21 10.47 -5.92
N GLN A 145 -6.02 9.64 -6.56
CA GLN A 145 -5.90 8.18 -6.51
C GLN A 145 -6.17 7.59 -7.89
N VAL A 146 -5.54 6.48 -8.21
CA VAL A 146 -5.75 5.79 -9.48
C VAL A 146 -6.50 4.49 -9.27
N GLY A 147 -7.67 4.37 -9.90
CA GLY A 147 -8.48 3.15 -9.91
C GLY A 147 -8.54 2.56 -11.31
N ILE A 148 -8.28 1.27 -11.43
CA ILE A 148 -8.21 0.56 -12.70
C ILE A 148 -9.27 -0.55 -12.71
N ALA A 149 -10.25 -0.42 -13.61
CA ALA A 149 -11.17 -1.51 -13.90
C ALA A 149 -10.46 -2.55 -14.76
N VAL A 150 -10.28 -3.75 -14.23
CA VAL A 150 -9.63 -4.85 -14.94
C VAL A 150 -10.56 -5.37 -16.03
N PRO A 151 -10.16 -5.36 -17.31
CA PRO A 151 -10.99 -5.84 -18.39
C PRO A 151 -11.20 -7.36 -18.31
N GLY A 152 -12.34 -7.84 -18.83
CA GLY A 152 -12.72 -9.25 -18.74
C GLY A 152 -11.68 -10.23 -19.27
N GLU A 153 -11.00 -9.90 -20.36
CA GLU A 153 -9.95 -10.72 -20.96
C GLU A 153 -8.73 -10.91 -20.07
N ALA A 154 -8.38 -9.88 -19.28
CA ALA A 154 -7.25 -9.95 -18.36
C ALA A 154 -7.45 -11.03 -17.28
N TRP A 155 -8.70 -11.29 -16.87
CA TRP A 155 -9.00 -12.35 -15.90
C TRP A 155 -8.74 -13.74 -16.44
N GLY A 156 -8.84 -13.91 -17.79
CA GLY A 156 -8.54 -15.20 -18.44
C GLY A 156 -7.06 -15.40 -18.75
N THR A 157 -6.33 -14.30 -18.97
CA THR A 157 -4.91 -14.35 -19.39
C THR A 157 -3.92 -14.07 -18.25
N ASP A 158 -4.40 -13.54 -17.13
CA ASP A 158 -3.57 -13.00 -16.04
C ASP A 158 -2.66 -11.82 -16.44
N VAL A 159 -2.96 -11.17 -17.57
CA VAL A 159 -2.17 -10.05 -18.10
C VAL A 159 -3.02 -8.78 -18.13
N LEU A 160 -2.57 -7.73 -17.46
CA LEU A 160 -3.22 -6.41 -17.46
C LEU A 160 -2.42 -5.43 -18.33
N VAL A 161 -3.04 -4.96 -19.41
CA VAL A 161 -2.49 -3.91 -20.26
C VAL A 161 -3.17 -2.59 -19.89
N LEU A 162 -2.38 -1.61 -19.44
CA LEU A 162 -2.88 -0.29 -19.08
C LEU A 162 -3.02 0.60 -20.33
N THR A 163 -4.09 1.41 -20.35
CA THR A 163 -4.26 2.45 -21.36
C THR A 163 -3.26 3.59 -21.15
N ASP A 164 -3.05 4.42 -22.17
CA ASP A 164 -2.14 5.57 -22.04
C ASP A 164 -2.68 6.62 -21.05
N GLU A 165 -4.00 6.74 -20.91
CA GLU A 165 -4.64 7.58 -19.91
C GLU A 165 -4.32 7.08 -18.49
N GLN A 166 -4.52 5.78 -18.21
CA GLN A 166 -4.18 5.17 -16.91
C GLN A 166 -2.69 5.32 -16.58
N LYS A 167 -1.83 5.17 -17.57
CA LYS A 167 -0.38 5.43 -17.40
C LYS A 167 -0.09 6.89 -17.07
N ALA A 168 -0.77 7.83 -17.73
CA ALA A 168 -0.62 9.26 -17.44
C ALA A 168 -1.07 9.61 -16.01
N GLU A 169 -2.20 9.03 -15.55
CA GLU A 169 -2.67 9.19 -14.16
C GLU A 169 -1.66 8.62 -13.14
N LEU A 170 -1.12 7.42 -13.38
CA LEU A 170 -0.09 6.84 -12.52
C LEU A 170 1.17 7.71 -12.48
N LYS A 171 1.59 8.25 -13.63
CA LYS A 171 2.75 9.15 -13.69
C LYS A 171 2.50 10.43 -12.88
N ALA A 172 1.33 11.04 -13.04
CA ALA A 172 0.97 12.24 -12.27
C ALA A 172 0.95 11.97 -10.75
N LEU A 173 0.45 10.79 -10.34
CA LEU A 173 0.44 10.39 -8.94
C LEU A 173 1.87 10.14 -8.41
N ALA A 174 2.75 9.51 -9.23
CA ALA A 174 4.17 9.36 -8.89
C ALA A 174 4.85 10.72 -8.68
N ASP A 175 4.62 11.69 -9.59
CA ASP A 175 5.21 13.01 -9.50
C ASP A 175 4.76 13.77 -8.24
N LYS A 176 3.54 13.53 -7.78
CA LYS A 176 3.02 14.11 -6.52
C LYS A 176 3.58 13.42 -5.28
N LEU A 177 3.84 12.12 -5.33
CA LEU A 177 4.37 11.38 -4.19
C LEU A 177 5.84 11.74 -3.94
N MET A 178 6.60 11.98 -5.00
CA MET A 178 8.01 12.37 -4.96
C MET A 178 8.21 13.86 -4.63
#